data_323406433e58e66362d0a06307fad367
#
_entry.id   323406433e58e66362d0a06307fad367
#
_cell.length_a   1.000
_cell.length_b   1.000
_cell.length_c   1.000
_cell.angle_alpha   90.00
_cell.angle_beta   90.00
_cell.angle_gamma   90.00
#
_symmetry.space_group_name_H-M   'P 1'
#
loop_
_entity.id
_entity.type
_entity.pdbx_description
1 polymer ?
#
loop_
_entity_poly.entity_id
_entity_poly.type
_entity_poly.pdbx_seq_one_letter_code
_entity_poly.pdbx_strand_id
1 'polypeptide(L)'
;MAPPIKLPKHITDLPAYTPIEPFEVLSARINRPPDKIIKLDANENPFGMSPRAREALADLRFGHIYPDPESRSLRSALANFCAVPADNLLPGAGADELIDLVMRVTLEKGDVILNCPPTFGMYRFDGDLNGATVVDIFRKPDFSLDLPAFLQAAEEFQPKLIFLTSPNNPDGSLITREVIERILELPALVVLDEAYIEFASPSDLGRSASLIQQVARRDNLIVLRTFSKLAGLAGLRVGYGAFPGWMMQVLWKAKQPYNVNVAASVAAIAALKDESYLLNTVAILVAERQRMLVELAKFGFLSPFPSESNFILCTVTGRNALELKERLANDHGIFIRYFNKPGLTDCIRISVGTPEQNDLLLATLREIVK
;
A
#
# COMPACT_ATOMS: atom_id res chain seq x y z
N MET A 1 -3.11 39.08 9.73
CA MET A 1 -3.28 39.63 8.38
C MET A 1 -3.80 38.53 7.47
N ALA A 2 -4.77 38.80 6.60
CA ALA A 2 -5.18 37.84 5.58
C ALA A 2 -4.02 37.62 4.60
N PRO A 3 -3.82 36.44 4.05
CA PRO A 3 -2.74 36.17 3.09
C PRO A 3 -2.96 37.03 1.83
N PRO A 4 -1.87 37.54 1.20
CA PRO A 4 -1.95 38.37 0.03
C PRO A 4 -2.47 37.65 -1.23
N ILE A 5 -2.50 36.32 -1.21
CA ILE A 5 -2.97 35.46 -2.29
C ILE A 5 -4.07 34.57 -1.77
N LYS A 6 -5.20 34.51 -2.48
CA LYS A 6 -6.31 33.61 -2.15
C LYS A 6 -6.00 32.21 -2.71
N LEU A 7 -5.84 31.24 -1.82
CA LEU A 7 -5.67 29.82 -2.19
C LEU A 7 -7.01 29.20 -2.64
N PRO A 8 -6.96 28.14 -3.48
CA PRO A 8 -8.16 27.40 -3.84
C PRO A 8 -8.85 26.81 -2.61
N LYS A 9 -10.19 26.86 -2.57
CA LYS A 9 -10.96 26.43 -1.39
C LYS A 9 -10.74 24.94 -1.06
N HIS A 10 -10.69 24.06 -2.07
CA HIS A 10 -10.45 22.63 -1.87
C HIS A 10 -9.08 22.33 -1.25
N ILE A 11 -8.11 23.24 -1.37
CA ILE A 11 -6.81 23.12 -0.71
C ILE A 11 -6.88 23.62 0.74
N THR A 12 -7.56 24.75 0.99
CA THR A 12 -7.67 25.32 2.36
C THR A 12 -8.53 24.44 3.28
N ASP A 13 -9.49 23.74 2.72
CA ASP A 13 -10.42 22.87 3.45
C ASP A 13 -9.88 21.42 3.62
N LEU A 14 -8.74 21.10 2.99
CA LEU A 14 -8.15 19.76 3.04
C LEU A 14 -7.71 19.41 4.47
N PRO A 15 -8.16 18.28 5.05
CA PRO A 15 -7.68 17.85 6.34
C PRO A 15 -6.21 17.43 6.27
N ALA A 16 -5.44 17.79 7.31
CA ALA A 16 -4.04 17.38 7.37
C ALA A 16 -3.90 15.87 7.41
N TYR A 17 -3.01 15.32 6.61
CA TYR A 17 -2.64 13.91 6.67
C TYR A 17 -1.90 13.62 7.98
N THR A 18 -2.26 12.53 8.66
CA THR A 18 -1.59 12.10 9.88
C THR A 18 -0.63 10.95 9.56
N PRO A 19 0.67 11.21 9.39
CA PRO A 19 1.65 10.18 9.07
C PRO A 19 1.90 9.25 10.27
N ILE A 20 2.58 8.13 9.99
CA ILE A 20 3.15 7.26 11.03
C ILE A 20 4.44 7.91 11.56
N GLU A 21 4.62 7.90 12.87
CA GLU A 21 5.80 8.49 13.49
C GLU A 21 7.07 7.65 13.22
N PRO A 22 8.20 8.29 12.91
CA PRO A 22 9.47 7.60 12.71
C PRO A 22 10.07 7.09 14.03
N PHE A 23 11.03 6.15 13.94
CA PHE A 23 11.65 5.52 15.12
C PHE A 23 12.23 6.51 16.12
N GLU A 24 12.86 7.59 15.65
CA GLU A 24 13.48 8.60 16.49
C GLU A 24 12.46 9.32 17.36
N VAL A 25 11.29 9.64 16.79
CA VAL A 25 10.19 10.27 17.52
C VAL A 25 9.57 9.30 18.51
N LEU A 26 9.33 8.05 18.09
CA LEU A 26 8.79 7.00 18.96
C LEU A 26 9.76 6.72 20.13
N SER A 27 11.05 6.55 19.85
CA SER A 27 12.10 6.33 20.83
C SER A 27 12.16 7.42 21.89
N ALA A 28 12.15 8.68 21.46
CA ALA A 28 12.14 9.83 22.38
C ALA A 28 10.86 9.88 23.22
N ARG A 29 9.67 9.64 22.60
CA ARG A 29 8.38 9.71 23.30
C ARG A 29 8.24 8.69 24.43
N ILE A 30 8.69 7.43 24.20
CA ILE A 30 8.55 6.35 25.18
C ILE A 30 9.83 6.08 25.98
N ASN A 31 10.87 6.90 25.76
CA ASN A 31 12.20 6.75 26.38
C ASN A 31 12.77 5.32 26.25
N ARG A 32 12.69 4.75 25.03
CA ARG A 32 13.26 3.43 24.68
C ARG A 32 14.20 3.54 23.49
N PRO A 33 15.32 2.83 23.49
CA PRO A 33 16.20 2.80 22.31
C PRO A 33 15.52 2.11 21.12
N PRO A 34 15.81 2.51 19.88
CA PRO A 34 15.14 2.00 18.67
C PRO A 34 15.17 0.48 18.50
N ASP A 35 16.25 -0.18 18.94
CA ASP A 35 16.42 -1.64 18.90
C ASP A 35 15.49 -2.40 19.89
N LYS A 36 14.85 -1.68 20.80
CA LYS A 36 13.84 -2.20 21.75
C LYS A 36 12.40 -1.83 21.36
N ILE A 37 12.22 -1.29 20.17
CA ILE A 37 10.90 -0.94 19.63
C ILE A 37 10.52 -1.96 18.57
N ILE A 38 9.29 -2.49 18.68
CA ILE A 38 8.69 -3.38 17.69
C ILE A 38 7.63 -2.61 16.93
N LYS A 39 7.89 -2.36 15.64
CA LYS A 39 7.05 -1.55 14.78
C LYS A 39 6.20 -2.43 13.86
N LEU A 40 4.94 -2.67 14.26
CA LEU A 40 3.94 -3.47 13.54
C LEU A 40 2.74 -2.62 13.08
N ASP A 41 2.97 -1.35 12.74
CA ASP A 41 1.92 -0.37 12.43
C ASP A 41 1.89 0.09 10.96
N ALA A 42 2.98 -0.14 10.20
CA ALA A 42 3.19 0.44 8.87
C ALA A 42 3.21 -0.57 7.72
N ASN A 43 2.98 -1.86 7.99
CA ASN A 43 3.06 -2.93 6.99
C ASN A 43 4.44 -2.98 6.29
N GLU A 44 5.50 -2.58 6.99
CA GLU A 44 6.87 -2.68 6.51
C GLU A 44 7.33 -4.13 6.51
N ASN A 45 8.33 -4.47 5.70
CA ASN A 45 8.93 -5.80 5.71
C ASN A 45 9.92 -5.89 6.88
N PRO A 46 9.69 -6.73 7.91
CA PRO A 46 10.53 -6.80 9.10
C PRO A 46 11.91 -7.41 8.84
N PHE A 47 12.11 -8.11 7.71
CA PHE A 47 13.40 -8.64 7.31
C PHE A 47 14.29 -7.60 6.62
N GLY A 48 13.72 -6.44 6.25
CA GLY A 48 14.42 -5.38 5.53
C GLY A 48 14.75 -5.76 4.09
N MET A 49 15.71 -5.04 3.51
CA MET A 49 16.14 -5.26 2.13
C MET A 49 17.05 -6.50 1.99
N SER A 50 17.06 -7.09 0.79
CA SER A 50 17.90 -8.25 0.50
C SER A 50 19.41 -7.94 0.63
N PRO A 51 20.26 -8.95 0.90
CA PRO A 51 21.71 -8.78 0.92
C PRO A 51 22.25 -8.12 -0.35
N ARG A 52 21.78 -8.55 -1.53
CA ARG A 52 22.18 -7.95 -2.82
C ARG A 52 21.79 -6.48 -2.95
N ALA A 53 20.61 -6.10 -2.45
CA ALA A 53 20.20 -4.70 -2.44
C ALA A 53 21.08 -3.85 -1.52
N ARG A 54 21.49 -4.40 -0.36
CA ARG A 54 22.40 -3.74 0.59
C ARG A 54 23.79 -3.56 0.01
N GLU A 55 24.33 -4.58 -0.65
CA GLU A 55 25.61 -4.52 -1.35
C GLU A 55 25.60 -3.49 -2.48
N ALA A 56 24.52 -3.47 -3.29
CA ALA A 56 24.36 -2.49 -4.36
C ALA A 56 24.33 -1.04 -3.85
N LEU A 57 23.75 -0.80 -2.67
CA LEU A 57 23.78 0.51 -2.03
C LEU A 57 25.17 0.86 -1.47
N ALA A 58 25.89 -0.10 -0.91
CA ALA A 58 27.26 0.11 -0.41
C ALA A 58 28.24 0.44 -1.54
N ASP A 59 28.04 -0.11 -2.76
CA ASP A 59 28.87 0.17 -3.95
C ASP A 59 28.34 1.34 -4.81
N LEU A 60 27.47 2.18 -4.28
CA LEU A 60 26.89 3.30 -5.01
C LEU A 60 27.94 4.39 -5.29
N ARG A 61 28.50 4.41 -6.51
CA ARG A 61 29.60 5.31 -6.90
C ARG A 61 29.12 6.69 -7.38
N PHE A 62 27.94 6.75 -8.01
CA PHE A 62 27.48 7.93 -8.75
C PHE A 62 26.25 8.60 -8.10
N GLY A 63 26.17 8.57 -6.76
CA GLY A 63 25.07 9.21 -6.03
C GLY A 63 24.98 10.73 -6.22
N HIS A 64 26.01 11.38 -6.76
CA HIS A 64 26.06 12.81 -7.07
C HIS A 64 25.63 13.15 -8.51
N ILE A 65 25.24 12.15 -9.29
CA ILE A 65 24.80 12.31 -10.69
C ILE A 65 23.30 12.03 -10.77
N TYR A 66 22.58 12.83 -11.55
CA TYR A 66 21.17 12.58 -11.81
C TYR A 66 20.90 11.18 -12.37
N PRO A 67 19.83 10.50 -11.92
CA PRO A 67 19.45 9.21 -12.46
C PRO A 67 19.00 9.31 -13.93
N ASP A 68 18.91 8.16 -14.60
CA ASP A 68 18.27 8.08 -15.92
C ASP A 68 16.80 8.53 -15.83
N PRO A 69 16.40 9.61 -16.55
CA PRO A 69 15.04 10.14 -16.46
C PRO A 69 13.97 9.17 -16.96
N GLU A 70 14.34 8.19 -17.75
CA GLU A 70 13.45 7.13 -18.24
C GLU A 70 13.54 5.83 -17.41
N SER A 71 14.44 5.76 -16.42
CA SER A 71 14.67 4.58 -15.59
C SER A 71 14.82 3.28 -16.40
N ARG A 72 15.50 3.31 -17.54
CA ARG A 72 15.60 2.21 -18.53
C ARG A 72 16.03 0.88 -17.92
N SER A 73 17.06 0.90 -17.07
CA SER A 73 17.55 -0.31 -16.40
C SER A 73 16.53 -0.90 -15.45
N LEU A 74 15.82 -0.05 -14.68
CA LEU A 74 14.77 -0.50 -13.76
C LEU A 74 13.54 -1.01 -14.54
N ARG A 75 13.13 -0.32 -15.61
CA ARG A 75 12.03 -0.77 -16.48
C ARG A 75 12.35 -2.13 -17.13
N SER A 76 13.59 -2.34 -17.58
CA SER A 76 14.02 -3.64 -18.13
C SER A 76 13.96 -4.76 -17.08
N ALA A 77 14.40 -4.49 -15.84
CA ALA A 77 14.33 -5.46 -14.74
C ALA A 77 12.86 -5.77 -14.38
N LEU A 78 12.00 -4.76 -14.32
CA LEU A 78 10.57 -4.91 -14.07
C LEU A 78 9.86 -5.68 -15.19
N ALA A 79 10.21 -5.43 -16.46
CA ALA A 79 9.64 -6.14 -17.59
C ALA A 79 9.89 -7.66 -17.51
N ASN A 80 11.09 -8.04 -17.10
CA ASN A 80 11.43 -9.44 -16.87
C ASN A 80 10.69 -10.02 -15.66
N PHE A 81 10.58 -9.25 -14.56
CA PHE A 81 9.93 -9.71 -13.33
C PHE A 81 8.41 -9.88 -13.49
N CYS A 82 7.76 -8.90 -14.14
CA CYS A 82 6.30 -8.87 -14.29
C CYS A 82 5.80 -9.57 -15.57
N ALA A 83 6.69 -9.89 -16.51
CA ALA A 83 6.35 -10.35 -17.86
C ALA A 83 5.41 -9.36 -18.60
N VAL A 84 5.73 -8.06 -18.51
CA VAL A 84 5.02 -6.94 -19.14
C VAL A 84 6.01 -6.17 -20.00
N PRO A 85 5.66 -5.70 -21.22
CA PRO A 85 6.57 -4.90 -22.03
C PRO A 85 7.07 -3.65 -21.27
N ALA A 86 8.36 -3.35 -21.38
CA ALA A 86 8.96 -2.20 -20.70
C ALA A 86 8.28 -0.87 -21.07
N ASP A 87 7.70 -0.79 -22.27
CA ASP A 87 6.97 0.40 -22.74
C ASP A 87 5.62 0.63 -22.06
N ASN A 88 5.12 -0.36 -21.35
CA ASN A 88 3.93 -0.23 -20.50
C ASN A 88 4.28 0.06 -19.02
N LEU A 89 5.56 0.13 -18.65
CA LEU A 89 6.01 0.26 -17.27
C LEU A 89 6.53 1.67 -16.97
N LEU A 90 6.10 2.23 -15.85
CA LEU A 90 6.57 3.51 -15.34
C LEU A 90 6.96 3.37 -13.85
N PRO A 91 8.25 3.54 -13.50
CA PRO A 91 8.67 3.67 -12.12
C PRO A 91 8.32 5.04 -11.52
N GLY A 92 8.03 5.04 -10.20
CA GLY A 92 7.71 6.24 -9.43
C GLY A 92 8.42 6.29 -8.08
N ALA A 93 8.45 7.46 -7.46
CA ALA A 93 8.90 7.67 -6.09
C ALA A 93 7.89 7.08 -5.07
N GLY A 94 7.71 5.77 -5.11
CA GLY A 94 6.62 5.03 -4.50
C GLY A 94 5.40 4.96 -5.43
N ALA A 95 4.43 4.11 -5.08
CA ALA A 95 3.16 4.06 -5.79
C ALA A 95 2.34 5.36 -5.60
N ASP A 96 2.56 6.07 -4.50
CA ASP A 96 1.85 7.31 -4.16
C ASP A 96 2.05 8.38 -5.25
N GLU A 97 3.29 8.55 -5.78
CA GLU A 97 3.53 9.48 -6.90
C GLU A 97 2.72 9.09 -8.14
N LEU A 98 2.55 7.79 -8.39
CA LEU A 98 1.82 7.32 -9.56
C LEU A 98 0.30 7.49 -9.40
N ILE A 99 -0.23 7.39 -8.18
CA ILE A 99 -1.63 7.69 -7.86
C ILE A 99 -1.92 9.15 -8.20
N ASP A 100 -1.12 10.09 -7.66
CA ASP A 100 -1.27 11.52 -7.96
C ASP A 100 -1.06 11.83 -9.45
N LEU A 101 -0.04 11.22 -10.09
CA LEU A 101 0.24 11.42 -11.51
C LEU A 101 -0.94 10.99 -12.38
N VAL A 102 -1.57 9.82 -12.10
CA VAL A 102 -2.77 9.36 -12.81
C VAL A 102 -3.88 10.39 -12.68
N MET A 103 -4.15 10.88 -11.48
CA MET A 103 -5.20 11.87 -11.24
C MET A 103 -4.91 13.18 -11.98
N ARG A 104 -3.69 13.70 -11.89
CA ARG A 104 -3.28 14.95 -12.58
C ARG A 104 -3.40 14.90 -14.10
N VAL A 105 -3.20 13.74 -14.72
CA VAL A 105 -3.26 13.64 -16.19
C VAL A 105 -4.64 13.26 -16.72
N THR A 106 -5.54 12.78 -15.86
CA THR A 106 -6.86 12.31 -16.28
C THR A 106 -8.00 13.19 -15.82
N LEU A 107 -7.87 13.87 -14.69
CA LEU A 107 -8.97 14.59 -14.05
C LEU A 107 -8.97 16.08 -14.37
N GLU A 108 -10.15 16.61 -14.58
CA GLU A 108 -10.50 18.00 -14.46
C GLU A 108 -11.26 18.23 -13.16
N LYS A 109 -11.33 19.51 -12.73
CA LYS A 109 -12.05 19.87 -11.51
C LYS A 109 -13.52 19.43 -11.59
N GLY A 110 -13.95 18.64 -10.61
CA GLY A 110 -15.32 18.12 -10.52
C GLY A 110 -15.53 16.76 -11.17
N ASP A 111 -14.55 16.22 -11.90
CA ASP A 111 -14.60 14.84 -12.38
C ASP A 111 -14.75 13.86 -11.21
N VAL A 112 -15.44 12.76 -11.44
CA VAL A 112 -15.81 11.82 -10.40
C VAL A 112 -14.79 10.69 -10.30
N ILE A 113 -14.44 10.37 -9.05
CA ILE A 113 -13.70 9.15 -8.66
C ILE A 113 -14.61 8.26 -7.82
N LEU A 114 -14.71 6.97 -8.14
CA LEU A 114 -15.27 5.99 -7.20
C LEU A 114 -14.16 5.41 -6.30
N ASN A 115 -14.46 5.37 -5.01
CA ASN A 115 -13.60 4.86 -3.95
C ASN A 115 -14.39 3.90 -3.05
N CYS A 116 -13.73 2.87 -2.50
CA CYS A 116 -14.39 1.81 -1.73
C CYS A 116 -13.86 1.71 -0.29
N PRO A 117 -14.18 2.70 0.60
CA PRO A 117 -13.74 2.64 1.99
C PRO A 117 -14.46 1.52 2.78
N PRO A 118 -13.82 1.02 3.87
CA PRO A 118 -12.48 1.37 4.31
C PRO A 118 -11.42 0.87 3.33
N THR A 119 -10.53 1.77 2.89
CA THR A 119 -9.43 1.46 1.97
C THR A 119 -8.26 2.43 2.20
N PHE A 120 -7.23 2.39 1.34
CA PHE A 120 -6.07 3.27 1.47
C PHE A 120 -6.48 4.74 1.30
N GLY A 121 -6.16 5.54 2.30
CA GLY A 121 -6.67 6.91 2.41
C GLY A 121 -6.15 7.90 1.36
N MET A 122 -5.06 7.56 0.65
CA MET A 122 -4.48 8.46 -0.35
C MET A 122 -5.36 8.64 -1.58
N TYR A 123 -6.21 7.69 -1.93
CA TYR A 123 -7.10 7.87 -3.09
C TYR A 123 -8.06 9.05 -2.90
N ARG A 124 -8.67 9.16 -1.72
CA ARG A 124 -9.49 10.31 -1.38
C ARG A 124 -8.65 11.57 -1.23
N PHE A 125 -7.52 11.49 -0.50
CA PHE A 125 -6.65 12.63 -0.27
C PHE A 125 -6.18 13.26 -1.59
N ASP A 126 -5.63 12.46 -2.50
CA ASP A 126 -5.15 12.93 -3.80
C ASP A 126 -6.31 13.35 -4.72
N GLY A 127 -7.48 12.69 -4.62
CA GLY A 127 -8.70 13.12 -5.31
C GLY A 127 -9.14 14.51 -4.89
N ASP A 128 -9.25 14.75 -3.59
CA ASP A 128 -9.59 16.06 -3.03
C ASP A 128 -8.53 17.11 -3.39
N LEU A 129 -7.23 16.76 -3.35
CA LEU A 129 -6.11 17.61 -3.74
C LEU A 129 -6.19 18.04 -5.22
N ASN A 130 -6.59 17.13 -6.10
CA ASN A 130 -6.76 17.40 -7.53
C ASN A 130 -8.14 18.04 -7.85
N GLY A 131 -8.98 18.30 -6.85
CA GLY A 131 -10.28 18.96 -7.01
C GLY A 131 -11.35 18.06 -7.62
N ALA A 132 -11.19 16.76 -7.54
CA ALA A 132 -12.17 15.77 -7.96
C ALA A 132 -13.35 15.65 -6.97
N THR A 133 -14.44 15.08 -7.43
CA THR A 133 -15.56 14.63 -6.59
C THR A 133 -15.36 13.16 -6.25
N VAL A 134 -15.01 12.86 -5.00
CA VAL A 134 -14.79 11.48 -4.57
C VAL A 134 -16.08 10.91 -3.98
N VAL A 135 -16.65 9.91 -4.67
CA VAL A 135 -17.85 9.19 -4.26
C VAL A 135 -17.44 7.90 -3.56
N ASP A 136 -17.82 7.74 -2.30
CA ASP A 136 -17.53 6.57 -1.48
C ASP A 136 -18.64 5.54 -1.55
N ILE A 137 -18.28 4.32 -1.97
CA ILE A 137 -19.14 3.13 -1.89
C ILE A 137 -18.57 2.26 -0.77
N PHE A 138 -19.18 2.29 0.41
CA PHE A 138 -18.67 1.55 1.56
C PHE A 138 -18.69 0.05 1.32
N ARG A 139 -17.60 -0.61 1.73
CA ARG A 139 -17.53 -2.08 1.77
C ARG A 139 -18.55 -2.63 2.78
N LYS A 140 -18.95 -3.88 2.58
CA LYS A 140 -19.82 -4.60 3.52
C LYS A 140 -19.13 -4.82 4.86
N PRO A 141 -19.85 -5.23 5.93
CA PRO A 141 -19.25 -5.50 7.23
C PRO A 141 -18.15 -6.56 7.24
N ASP A 142 -18.13 -7.46 6.26
CA ASP A 142 -17.10 -8.47 6.04
C ASP A 142 -15.95 -7.96 5.15
N PHE A 143 -15.94 -6.67 4.84
CA PHE A 143 -15.02 -5.97 3.94
C PHE A 143 -15.11 -6.41 2.46
N SER A 144 -16.04 -7.25 2.07
CA SER A 144 -16.29 -7.53 0.66
C SER A 144 -16.83 -6.28 -0.06
N LEU A 145 -16.53 -6.17 -1.37
CA LEU A 145 -17.05 -5.10 -2.20
C LEU A 145 -18.57 -5.30 -2.40
N ASP A 146 -19.36 -4.24 -2.21
CA ASP A 146 -20.77 -4.25 -2.59
C ASP A 146 -20.91 -3.97 -4.10
N LEU A 147 -20.73 -5.01 -4.92
CA LEU A 147 -20.75 -4.88 -6.37
C LEU A 147 -22.05 -4.29 -6.92
N PRO A 148 -23.28 -4.70 -6.45
CA PRO A 148 -24.51 -4.06 -6.88
C PRO A 148 -24.55 -2.56 -6.62
N ALA A 149 -24.25 -2.12 -5.40
CA ALA A 149 -24.19 -0.70 -5.05
C ALA A 149 -23.10 0.04 -5.84
N PHE A 150 -21.97 -0.61 -6.09
CA PHE A 150 -20.88 -0.06 -6.89
C PHE A 150 -21.28 0.18 -8.34
N LEU A 151 -21.93 -0.79 -9.00
CA LEU A 151 -22.38 -0.66 -10.38
C LEU A 151 -23.49 0.40 -10.52
N GLN A 152 -24.41 0.48 -9.55
CA GLN A 152 -25.43 1.53 -9.50
C GLN A 152 -24.79 2.92 -9.40
N ALA A 153 -23.80 3.09 -8.52
CA ALA A 153 -23.09 4.36 -8.38
C ALA A 153 -22.29 4.72 -9.65
N ALA A 154 -21.71 3.72 -10.32
CA ALA A 154 -21.01 3.95 -11.58
C ALA A 154 -21.97 4.42 -12.70
N GLU A 155 -23.19 3.90 -12.75
CA GLU A 155 -24.22 4.37 -13.66
C GLU A 155 -24.70 5.78 -13.32
N GLU A 156 -24.93 6.08 -12.04
CA GLU A 156 -25.42 7.38 -11.57
C GLU A 156 -24.40 8.50 -11.72
N PHE A 157 -23.15 8.26 -11.31
CA PHE A 157 -22.12 9.30 -11.20
C PHE A 157 -21.16 9.35 -12.39
N GLN A 158 -21.19 8.37 -13.29
CA GLN A 158 -20.33 8.31 -14.50
C GLN A 158 -18.85 8.61 -14.18
N PRO A 159 -18.20 7.80 -13.34
CA PRO A 159 -16.85 8.11 -12.87
C PRO A 159 -15.82 8.06 -14.00
N LYS A 160 -14.83 8.92 -13.93
CA LYS A 160 -13.67 8.91 -14.82
C LYS A 160 -12.58 7.95 -14.34
N LEU A 161 -12.41 7.87 -12.99
CA LEU A 161 -11.49 6.96 -12.33
C LEU A 161 -12.20 6.09 -11.30
N ILE A 162 -11.73 4.87 -11.18
CA ILE A 162 -12.11 3.90 -10.16
C ILE A 162 -10.85 3.40 -9.47
N PHE A 163 -10.76 3.53 -8.15
CA PHE A 163 -9.65 2.95 -7.37
C PHE A 163 -10.10 1.69 -6.65
N LEU A 164 -9.39 0.60 -6.91
CA LEU A 164 -9.55 -0.69 -6.25
C LEU A 164 -8.22 -1.11 -5.65
N THR A 165 -8.25 -1.66 -4.43
CA THR A 165 -7.06 -2.21 -3.77
C THR A 165 -7.26 -3.70 -3.51
N SER A 166 -6.36 -4.53 -4.00
CA SER A 166 -6.46 -5.99 -3.86
C SER A 166 -5.06 -6.62 -3.77
N PRO A 167 -4.66 -7.13 -2.60
CA PRO A 167 -5.35 -7.16 -1.29
C PRO A 167 -5.62 -5.77 -0.69
N ASN A 168 -6.80 -5.59 -0.08
CA ASN A 168 -7.20 -4.29 0.46
C ASN A 168 -6.46 -3.94 1.77
N ASN A 169 -6.27 -2.68 2.01
CA ASN A 169 -5.78 -2.10 3.26
C ASN A 169 -6.91 -1.26 3.86
N PRO A 170 -7.48 -1.62 5.08
CA PRO A 170 -6.76 -2.26 6.17
C PRO A 170 -7.07 -3.75 6.46
N ASP A 171 -7.94 -4.41 5.76
CA ASP A 171 -8.45 -5.74 6.11
C ASP A 171 -7.68 -6.91 5.47
N GLY A 172 -7.03 -6.68 4.33
CA GLY A 172 -6.26 -7.71 3.61
C GLY A 172 -7.10 -8.59 2.68
N SER A 173 -8.37 -8.25 2.43
CA SER A 173 -9.24 -9.01 1.53
C SER A 173 -8.82 -8.89 0.06
N LEU A 174 -8.97 -9.99 -0.69
CA LEU A 174 -8.87 -9.99 -2.14
C LEU A 174 -10.23 -9.65 -2.76
N ILE A 175 -10.20 -8.87 -3.84
CA ILE A 175 -11.34 -8.76 -4.75
C ILE A 175 -11.22 -9.91 -5.75
N THR A 176 -12.29 -10.70 -5.93
CA THR A 176 -12.23 -11.82 -6.87
C THR A 176 -12.07 -11.32 -8.31
N ARG A 177 -11.45 -12.16 -9.14
CA ARG A 177 -11.22 -11.82 -10.56
C ARG A 177 -12.52 -11.49 -11.27
N GLU A 178 -13.60 -12.23 -11.00
CA GLU A 178 -14.92 -12.02 -11.61
C GLU A 178 -15.48 -10.64 -11.28
N VAL A 179 -15.30 -10.15 -10.05
CA VAL A 179 -15.74 -8.82 -9.63
C VAL A 179 -14.92 -7.74 -10.35
N ILE A 180 -13.60 -7.91 -10.44
CA ILE A 180 -12.74 -6.96 -11.15
C ILE A 180 -13.11 -6.92 -12.65
N GLU A 181 -13.32 -8.07 -13.28
CA GLU A 181 -13.73 -8.14 -14.70
C GLU A 181 -15.06 -7.42 -14.96
N ARG A 182 -16.03 -7.56 -14.05
CA ARG A 182 -17.30 -6.81 -14.15
C ARG A 182 -17.11 -5.30 -14.04
N ILE A 183 -16.19 -4.85 -13.21
CA ILE A 183 -15.88 -3.41 -13.08
C ILE A 183 -15.12 -2.91 -14.31
N LEU A 184 -14.28 -3.73 -14.91
CA LEU A 184 -13.55 -3.39 -16.14
C LEU A 184 -14.46 -3.26 -17.38
N GLU A 185 -15.72 -3.69 -17.32
CA GLU A 185 -16.71 -3.44 -18.37
C GLU A 185 -17.25 -1.99 -18.34
N LEU A 186 -17.04 -1.25 -17.26
CA LEU A 186 -17.48 0.13 -17.12
C LEU A 186 -16.66 1.08 -18.02
N PRO A 187 -17.24 2.18 -18.51
CA PRO A 187 -16.54 3.17 -19.31
C PRO A 187 -15.69 4.12 -18.43
N ALA A 188 -14.83 3.55 -17.60
CA ALA A 188 -13.97 4.26 -16.64
C ALA A 188 -12.57 3.67 -16.65
N LEU A 189 -11.57 4.45 -16.28
CA LEU A 189 -10.21 3.97 -16.07
C LEU A 189 -10.11 3.36 -14.67
N VAL A 190 -9.76 2.08 -14.58
CA VAL A 190 -9.65 1.33 -13.33
C VAL A 190 -8.20 1.28 -12.90
N VAL A 191 -7.90 1.80 -11.72
CA VAL A 191 -6.60 1.72 -11.05
C VAL A 191 -6.67 0.62 -10.00
N LEU A 192 -6.03 -0.50 -10.27
CA LEU A 192 -5.91 -1.63 -9.36
C LEU A 192 -4.58 -1.53 -8.62
N ASP A 193 -4.65 -1.23 -7.32
CA ASP A 193 -3.49 -1.19 -6.45
C ASP A 193 -3.22 -2.59 -5.89
N GLU A 194 -2.12 -3.17 -6.34
CA GLU A 194 -1.62 -4.49 -5.98
C GLU A 194 -0.41 -4.41 -5.02
N ALA A 195 -0.36 -3.41 -4.15
CA ALA A 195 0.78 -3.19 -3.24
C ALA A 195 1.11 -4.38 -2.31
N TYR A 196 0.21 -5.35 -2.18
CA TYR A 196 0.35 -6.53 -1.30
C TYR A 196 0.16 -7.86 -2.04
N ILE A 197 0.10 -7.85 -3.36
CA ILE A 197 -0.29 -9.03 -4.15
C ILE A 197 0.66 -10.23 -3.99
N GLU A 198 1.92 -9.97 -3.68
CA GLU A 198 2.93 -11.00 -3.50
C GLU A 198 2.62 -11.93 -2.31
N PHE A 199 1.88 -11.43 -1.31
CA PHE A 199 1.46 -12.19 -0.13
C PHE A 199 0.19 -13.03 -0.38
N ALA A 200 -0.53 -12.77 -1.47
CA ALA A 200 -1.71 -13.53 -1.89
C ALA A 200 -1.34 -14.79 -2.70
N SER A 201 -0.21 -14.74 -3.42
CA SER A 201 0.34 -15.89 -4.14
C SER A 201 1.85 -15.98 -3.87
N PRO A 202 2.25 -16.51 -2.69
CA PRO A 202 3.63 -16.46 -2.22
C PRO A 202 4.61 -17.32 -3.04
N SER A 203 4.14 -18.40 -3.67
CA SER A 203 4.97 -19.32 -4.43
C SER A 203 5.53 -18.75 -5.74
N ASP A 204 4.90 -17.69 -6.25
CA ASP A 204 5.27 -17.03 -7.51
C ASP A 204 5.35 -15.51 -7.41
N LEU A 205 5.45 -14.97 -6.17
CA LEU A 205 5.51 -13.54 -5.88
C LEU A 205 4.33 -12.76 -6.52
N GLY A 206 3.13 -13.32 -6.38
CA GLY A 206 1.90 -12.68 -6.82
C GLY A 206 1.60 -12.76 -8.31
N ARG A 207 2.40 -13.47 -9.11
CA ARG A 207 2.21 -13.51 -10.57
C ARG A 207 0.88 -14.12 -10.99
N SER A 208 0.43 -15.19 -10.35
CA SER A 208 -0.84 -15.86 -10.66
C SER A 208 -2.06 -15.10 -10.18
N ALA A 209 -1.95 -14.34 -9.09
CA ALA A 209 -3.03 -13.53 -8.53
C ALA A 209 -3.21 -12.18 -9.23
N SER A 210 -2.16 -11.67 -9.87
CA SER A 210 -2.09 -10.33 -10.45
C SER A 210 -2.81 -10.19 -11.80
N LEU A 211 -3.30 -8.97 -12.07
CA LEU A 211 -3.78 -8.57 -13.39
C LEU A 211 -2.76 -7.75 -14.18
N ILE A 212 -1.55 -7.55 -13.69
CA ILE A 212 -0.55 -6.67 -14.31
C ILE A 212 -0.24 -7.03 -15.78
N GLN A 213 -0.23 -8.32 -16.12
CA GLN A 213 0.03 -8.78 -17.49
C GLN A 213 -1.11 -8.46 -18.47
N GLN A 214 -2.31 -8.18 -17.97
CA GLN A 214 -3.47 -7.82 -18.80
C GLN A 214 -3.41 -6.36 -19.27
N VAL A 215 -2.65 -5.50 -18.60
CA VAL A 215 -2.59 -4.06 -18.90
C VAL A 215 -2.18 -3.79 -20.35
N ALA A 216 -1.24 -4.56 -20.91
CA ALA A 216 -0.82 -4.40 -22.30
C ALA A 216 -1.92 -4.72 -23.34
N ARG A 217 -3.04 -5.31 -22.92
CA ARG A 217 -4.15 -5.73 -23.78
C ARG A 217 -5.48 -5.05 -23.43
N ARG A 218 -5.48 -4.14 -22.44
CA ARG A 218 -6.65 -3.42 -21.96
C ARG A 218 -6.41 -1.93 -21.96
N ASP A 219 -7.37 -1.18 -22.49
CA ASP A 219 -7.24 0.28 -22.59
C ASP A 219 -7.67 1.01 -21.31
N ASN A 220 -8.31 0.33 -20.37
CA ASN A 220 -8.86 0.93 -19.16
C ASN A 220 -8.35 0.32 -17.84
N LEU A 221 -7.27 -0.45 -17.86
CA LEU A 221 -6.66 -1.02 -16.66
C LEU A 221 -5.29 -0.44 -16.40
N ILE A 222 -5.08 0.07 -15.19
CA ILE A 222 -3.78 0.43 -14.61
C ILE A 222 -3.54 -0.50 -13.42
N VAL A 223 -2.33 -1.02 -13.28
CA VAL A 223 -1.93 -1.78 -12.09
C VAL A 223 -0.74 -1.10 -11.42
N LEU A 224 -0.87 -0.81 -10.13
CA LEU A 224 0.19 -0.19 -9.32
C LEU A 224 0.80 -1.21 -8.35
N ARG A 225 2.11 -1.13 -8.14
CA ARG A 225 2.88 -1.96 -7.20
C ARG A 225 3.97 -1.16 -6.50
N THR A 226 4.48 -1.69 -5.39
CA THR A 226 5.50 -1.02 -4.59
C THR A 226 6.60 -1.99 -4.15
N PHE A 227 7.82 -1.50 -4.02
CA PHE A 227 8.92 -2.20 -3.37
C PHE A 227 8.92 -2.04 -1.84
N SER A 228 8.04 -1.20 -1.31
CA SER A 228 7.98 -0.91 0.13
C SER A 228 7.65 -2.14 0.97
N LYS A 229 6.84 -3.07 0.43
CA LYS A 229 6.31 -4.23 1.18
C LYS A 229 7.10 -5.50 0.85
N LEU A 230 7.14 -5.90 -0.42
CA LEU A 230 7.86 -7.07 -0.87
C LEU A 230 9.36 -7.00 -0.54
N ALA A 231 10.02 -5.94 -0.99
CA ALA A 231 11.48 -5.86 -1.00
C ALA A 231 12.09 -5.12 0.21
N GLY A 232 11.27 -4.63 1.16
CA GLY A 232 11.77 -3.90 2.32
C GLY A 232 12.42 -2.56 1.99
N LEU A 233 12.00 -1.91 0.90
CA LEU A 233 12.58 -0.63 0.42
C LEU A 233 11.69 0.58 0.73
N ALA A 234 10.87 0.51 1.78
CA ALA A 234 9.93 1.58 2.13
C ALA A 234 10.61 2.95 2.27
N GLY A 235 11.77 3.01 2.93
CA GLY A 235 12.53 4.25 3.12
C GLY A 235 13.21 4.79 1.85
N LEU A 236 13.37 3.97 0.81
CA LEU A 236 13.98 4.40 -0.46
C LEU A 236 12.96 4.99 -1.44
N ARG A 237 11.66 4.88 -1.15
CA ARG A 237 10.60 5.46 -1.96
C ARG A 237 10.68 5.02 -3.43
N VAL A 238 10.37 3.77 -3.71
CA VAL A 238 10.28 3.25 -5.07
C VAL A 238 9.09 2.34 -5.24
N GLY A 239 8.35 2.57 -6.33
CA GLY A 239 7.22 1.78 -6.79
C GLY A 239 7.17 1.79 -8.31
N TYR A 240 6.18 1.15 -8.87
CA TYR A 240 5.98 1.13 -10.31
C TYR A 240 4.52 0.88 -10.67
N GLY A 241 4.16 1.28 -11.86
CA GLY A 241 2.86 0.96 -12.45
C GLY A 241 3.01 0.39 -13.84
N ALA A 242 2.05 -0.45 -14.22
CA ALA A 242 1.81 -0.84 -15.60
C ALA A 242 0.60 -0.04 -16.12
N PHE A 243 0.73 0.48 -17.33
CA PHE A 243 -0.23 1.40 -17.93
C PHE A 243 -0.56 1.01 -19.37
N PRO A 244 -1.79 1.32 -19.85
CA PRO A 244 -2.15 1.16 -21.25
C PRO A 244 -1.20 1.96 -22.16
N GLY A 245 -0.87 1.42 -23.32
CA GLY A 245 0.11 2.04 -24.24
C GLY A 245 -0.25 3.48 -24.64
N TRP A 246 -1.53 3.78 -24.86
CA TRP A 246 -2.01 5.12 -25.23
C TRP A 246 -1.71 6.16 -24.13
N MET A 247 -1.69 5.75 -22.86
CA MET A 247 -1.49 6.65 -21.72
C MET A 247 -0.01 6.99 -21.50
N MET A 248 0.91 6.12 -21.89
CA MET A 248 2.34 6.26 -21.62
C MET A 248 2.93 7.56 -22.13
N GLN A 249 2.54 8.01 -23.34
CA GLN A 249 3.03 9.28 -23.88
C GLN A 249 2.64 10.49 -23.04
N VAL A 250 1.45 10.46 -22.44
CA VAL A 250 0.94 11.54 -21.57
C VAL A 250 1.68 11.51 -20.24
N LEU A 251 1.84 10.32 -19.66
CA LEU A 251 2.56 10.13 -18.39
C LEU A 251 4.02 10.61 -18.49
N TRP A 252 4.73 10.30 -19.60
CA TRP A 252 6.09 10.75 -19.83
C TRP A 252 6.21 12.29 -19.92
N LYS A 253 5.18 12.99 -20.40
CA LYS A 253 5.15 14.45 -20.44
C LYS A 253 4.87 15.07 -19.08
N ALA A 254 4.08 14.40 -18.24
CA ALA A 254 3.54 14.96 -17.00
C ALA A 254 4.38 14.60 -15.76
N LYS A 255 5.10 13.45 -15.78
CA LYS A 255 5.92 13.07 -14.65
C LYS A 255 7.10 14.01 -14.44
N GLN A 256 7.54 14.16 -13.20
CA GLN A 256 8.76 14.90 -12.91
C GLN A 256 9.98 14.16 -13.50
N PRO A 257 10.95 14.88 -14.11
CA PRO A 257 12.21 14.26 -14.49
C PRO A 257 12.96 13.77 -13.23
N TYR A 258 13.71 12.69 -13.36
CA TYR A 258 14.57 12.17 -12.28
C TYR A 258 13.80 11.77 -11.00
N ASN A 259 12.54 11.41 -11.11
CA ASN A 259 11.63 11.13 -9.99
C ASN A 259 12.08 9.95 -9.12
N VAL A 260 12.69 8.92 -9.69
CA VAL A 260 13.26 7.79 -8.94
C VAL A 260 14.74 8.05 -8.68
N ASN A 261 15.12 8.17 -7.41
CA ASN A 261 16.50 8.44 -7.03
C ASN A 261 17.44 7.25 -7.33
N VAL A 262 18.73 7.55 -7.45
CA VAL A 262 19.77 6.56 -7.84
C VAL A 262 19.81 5.38 -6.87
N ALA A 263 19.79 5.64 -5.56
CA ALA A 263 19.83 4.60 -4.52
C ALA A 263 18.62 3.65 -4.62
N ALA A 264 17.42 4.22 -4.79
CA ALA A 264 16.19 3.45 -4.98
C ALA A 264 16.25 2.56 -6.22
N SER A 265 16.76 3.11 -7.34
CA SER A 265 16.86 2.38 -8.61
C SER A 265 17.81 1.19 -8.50
N VAL A 266 19.04 1.38 -7.97
CA VAL A 266 20.01 0.28 -7.85
C VAL A 266 19.55 -0.77 -6.85
N ALA A 267 18.95 -0.37 -5.72
CA ALA A 267 18.44 -1.30 -4.72
C ALA A 267 17.26 -2.13 -5.27
N ALA A 268 16.32 -1.50 -6.00
CA ALA A 268 15.19 -2.19 -6.60
C ALA A 268 15.65 -3.22 -7.65
N ILE A 269 16.57 -2.86 -8.54
CA ILE A 269 17.14 -3.78 -9.53
C ILE A 269 17.84 -4.95 -8.85
N ALA A 270 18.62 -4.69 -7.80
CA ALA A 270 19.32 -5.73 -7.05
C ALA A 270 18.35 -6.65 -6.30
N ALA A 271 17.28 -6.10 -5.69
CA ALA A 271 16.24 -6.87 -5.03
C ALA A 271 15.52 -7.82 -6.00
N LEU A 272 15.16 -7.35 -7.20
CA LEU A 272 14.54 -8.20 -8.23
C LEU A 272 15.44 -9.35 -8.70
N LYS A 273 16.77 -9.18 -8.64
CA LYS A 273 17.75 -10.24 -8.94
C LYS A 273 17.95 -11.23 -7.79
N ASP A 274 17.44 -10.93 -6.62
CA ASP A 274 17.52 -11.77 -5.43
C ASP A 274 16.16 -12.45 -5.13
N GLU A 275 15.58 -13.05 -6.18
CA GLU A 275 14.24 -13.66 -6.13
C GLU A 275 14.13 -14.72 -5.03
N SER A 276 15.20 -15.47 -4.77
CA SER A 276 15.24 -16.47 -3.69
C SER A 276 15.03 -15.85 -2.30
N TYR A 277 15.62 -14.69 -2.05
CA TYR A 277 15.39 -13.94 -0.79
C TYR A 277 13.93 -13.46 -0.69
N LEU A 278 13.39 -12.90 -1.78
CA LEU A 278 12.01 -12.43 -1.82
C LEU A 278 11.02 -13.57 -1.58
N LEU A 279 11.19 -14.71 -2.26
CA LEU A 279 10.35 -15.90 -2.06
C LEU A 279 10.41 -16.40 -0.62
N ASN A 280 11.61 -16.50 -0.04
CA ASN A 280 11.79 -16.98 1.32
C ASN A 280 11.13 -16.04 2.35
N THR A 281 11.36 -14.73 2.26
CA THR A 281 10.77 -13.76 3.21
C THR A 281 9.25 -13.69 3.09
N VAL A 282 8.70 -13.74 1.88
CA VAL A 282 7.25 -13.79 1.66
C VAL A 282 6.66 -15.09 2.22
N ALA A 283 7.30 -16.24 2.01
CA ALA A 283 6.84 -17.52 2.55
C ALA A 283 6.81 -17.51 4.09
N ILE A 284 7.85 -16.97 4.74
CA ILE A 284 7.88 -16.82 6.21
C ILE A 284 6.74 -15.91 6.68
N LEU A 285 6.57 -14.74 6.06
CA LEU A 285 5.52 -13.79 6.44
C LEU A 285 4.12 -14.37 6.27
N VAL A 286 3.87 -15.13 5.21
CA VAL A 286 2.57 -15.79 5.00
C VAL A 286 2.35 -16.90 6.02
N ALA A 287 3.36 -17.71 6.33
CA ALA A 287 3.26 -18.74 7.39
C ALA A 287 2.98 -18.09 8.76
N GLU A 288 3.68 -17.00 9.09
CA GLU A 288 3.46 -16.25 10.33
C GLU A 288 2.07 -15.58 10.36
N ARG A 289 1.59 -15.04 9.23
CA ARG A 289 0.22 -14.53 9.13
C ARG A 289 -0.80 -15.62 9.50
N GLN A 290 -0.67 -16.81 8.95
CA GLN A 290 -1.58 -17.92 9.23
C GLN A 290 -1.50 -18.32 10.71
N ARG A 291 -0.30 -18.41 11.28
CA ARG A 291 -0.10 -18.69 12.70
C ARG A 291 -0.75 -17.60 13.57
N MET A 292 -0.50 -16.33 13.25
CA MET A 292 -1.04 -15.19 13.99
C MET A 292 -2.58 -15.13 13.94
N LEU A 293 -3.21 -15.45 12.80
CA LEU A 293 -4.67 -15.52 12.69
C LEU A 293 -5.25 -16.52 13.72
N VAL A 294 -4.64 -17.69 13.84
CA VAL A 294 -5.06 -18.72 14.81
C VAL A 294 -4.79 -18.29 16.25
N GLU A 295 -3.62 -17.72 16.53
CA GLU A 295 -3.26 -17.34 17.90
C GLU A 295 -4.07 -16.12 18.40
N LEU A 296 -4.31 -15.11 17.54
CA LEU A 296 -5.10 -13.93 17.88
C LEU A 296 -6.56 -14.30 18.16
N ALA A 297 -7.15 -15.26 17.44
CA ALA A 297 -8.50 -15.72 17.65
C ALA A 297 -8.71 -16.42 19.03
N LYS A 298 -7.63 -16.87 19.69
CA LYS A 298 -7.71 -17.45 21.05
C LYS A 298 -7.93 -16.39 22.13
N PHE A 299 -7.67 -15.12 21.84
CA PHE A 299 -7.99 -14.04 22.76
C PHE A 299 -9.47 -13.68 22.61
N GLY A 300 -10.27 -13.94 23.64
CA GLY A 300 -11.73 -13.74 23.58
C GLY A 300 -12.21 -12.32 23.28
N PHE A 301 -11.30 -11.35 23.26
CA PHE A 301 -11.57 -9.95 22.92
C PHE A 301 -11.08 -9.54 21.52
N LEU A 302 -10.42 -10.43 20.77
CA LEU A 302 -9.94 -10.18 19.41
C LEU A 302 -10.66 -11.09 18.40
N SER A 303 -11.15 -10.50 17.34
CA SER A 303 -11.72 -11.20 16.19
C SER A 303 -10.93 -10.82 14.93
N PRO A 304 -9.93 -11.62 14.52
CA PRO A 304 -9.15 -11.35 13.34
C PRO A 304 -9.95 -11.62 12.06
N PHE A 305 -9.83 -10.73 11.07
CA PHE A 305 -10.33 -10.95 9.71
C PHE A 305 -9.34 -11.78 8.89
N PRO A 306 -9.83 -12.64 7.99
CA PRO A 306 -8.97 -13.29 6.99
C PRO A 306 -8.17 -12.27 6.19
N SER A 307 -6.90 -12.55 5.91
CA SER A 307 -6.03 -11.60 5.21
C SER A 307 -5.16 -12.33 4.18
N GLU A 308 -5.00 -11.72 3.02
CA GLU A 308 -4.06 -12.12 1.97
C GLU A 308 -2.91 -11.09 1.81
N SER A 309 -2.64 -10.33 2.89
CA SER A 309 -1.62 -9.29 2.96
C SER A 309 -0.52 -9.62 3.98
N ASN A 310 0.39 -8.69 4.28
CA ASN A 310 1.37 -8.80 5.35
C ASN A 310 0.91 -8.16 6.68
N PHE A 311 -0.38 -8.14 6.91
CA PHE A 311 -1.00 -7.62 8.14
C PHE A 311 -2.33 -8.32 8.43
N ILE A 312 -2.84 -8.15 9.63
CA ILE A 312 -4.12 -8.68 10.09
C ILE A 312 -4.92 -7.55 10.73
N LEU A 313 -6.15 -7.35 10.28
CA LEU A 313 -7.13 -6.50 10.95
C LEU A 313 -7.87 -7.33 12.00
N CYS A 314 -8.07 -6.78 13.20
CA CYS A 314 -8.85 -7.43 14.26
C CYS A 314 -9.89 -6.45 14.80
N THR A 315 -11.11 -6.91 14.99
CA THR A 315 -12.06 -6.21 15.86
C THR A 315 -11.70 -6.46 17.32
N VAL A 316 -11.79 -5.43 18.14
CA VAL A 316 -11.60 -5.49 19.61
C VAL A 316 -12.97 -5.42 20.28
N THR A 317 -13.35 -6.44 21.02
CA THR A 317 -14.65 -6.55 21.68
C THR A 317 -14.51 -6.49 23.20
N GLY A 318 -15.36 -5.72 23.87
CA GLY A 318 -15.35 -5.59 25.33
C GLY A 318 -14.17 -4.80 25.91
N ARG A 319 -13.35 -4.17 25.06
CA ARG A 319 -12.21 -3.30 25.41
C ARG A 319 -12.13 -2.14 24.44
N ASN A 320 -11.41 -1.08 24.83
CA ASN A 320 -11.15 0.06 23.95
C ASN A 320 -9.94 -0.22 23.08
N ALA A 321 -10.11 -0.17 21.74
CA ALA A 321 -9.06 -0.45 20.77
C ALA A 321 -7.91 0.59 20.81
N LEU A 322 -8.24 1.87 21.06
CA LEU A 322 -7.24 2.93 21.21
C LEU A 322 -6.39 2.72 22.47
N GLU A 323 -7.03 2.43 23.61
CA GLU A 323 -6.32 2.15 24.87
C GLU A 323 -5.41 0.93 24.75
N LEU A 324 -5.86 -0.13 24.08
CA LEU A 324 -5.03 -1.31 23.80
C LEU A 324 -3.79 -0.94 23.00
N LYS A 325 -3.96 -0.18 21.92
CA LYS A 325 -2.84 0.34 21.09
C LYS A 325 -1.88 1.20 21.92
N GLU A 326 -2.39 2.10 22.75
CA GLU A 326 -1.57 2.99 23.58
C GLU A 326 -0.81 2.22 24.66
N ARG A 327 -1.44 1.25 25.30
CA ARG A 327 -0.81 0.40 26.31
C ARG A 327 0.33 -0.45 25.70
N LEU A 328 0.09 -1.08 24.56
CA LEU A 328 1.13 -1.80 23.83
C LEU A 328 2.33 -0.90 23.48
N ALA A 329 2.07 0.31 23.02
CA ALA A 329 3.09 1.27 22.65
C ALA A 329 3.88 1.77 23.86
N ASN A 330 3.19 2.31 24.87
CA ASN A 330 3.82 3.03 25.98
C ASN A 330 4.49 2.10 26.99
N ASP A 331 3.83 0.99 27.36
CA ASP A 331 4.32 0.10 28.39
C ASP A 331 5.29 -0.96 27.83
N HIS A 332 5.05 -1.40 26.58
CA HIS A 332 5.76 -2.54 26.01
C HIS A 332 6.63 -2.20 24.78
N GLY A 333 6.49 -0.99 24.20
CA GLY A 333 7.25 -0.58 23.01
C GLY A 333 6.82 -1.29 21.74
N ILE A 334 5.58 -1.81 21.70
CA ILE A 334 5.02 -2.52 20.54
C ILE A 334 3.99 -1.61 19.87
N PHE A 335 4.28 -1.19 18.65
CA PHE A 335 3.43 -0.27 17.89
C PHE A 335 2.57 -1.02 16.90
N ILE A 336 1.24 -0.86 17.03
CA ILE A 336 0.22 -1.37 16.11
C ILE A 336 -0.62 -0.21 15.60
N ARG A 337 -1.38 -0.41 14.51
CA ARG A 337 -2.22 0.63 13.94
C ARG A 337 -3.63 0.62 14.54
N TYR A 338 -4.12 1.80 14.88
CA TYR A 338 -5.50 2.12 15.21
C TYR A 338 -6.08 3.10 14.19
N PHE A 339 -7.38 3.07 13.96
CA PHE A 339 -8.07 3.93 13.01
C PHE A 339 -9.23 4.66 13.66
N ASN A 340 -9.16 5.99 13.73
CA ASN A 340 -10.29 6.83 14.12
C ASN A 340 -11.11 7.18 12.86
N LYS A 341 -11.76 6.16 12.26
CA LYS A 341 -12.57 6.28 11.03
C LYS A 341 -13.84 5.45 11.15
N PRO A 342 -14.95 5.87 10.50
CA PRO A 342 -16.18 5.08 10.48
C PRO A 342 -15.94 3.62 10.07
N GLY A 343 -16.53 2.69 10.80
CA GLY A 343 -16.40 1.25 10.57
C GLY A 343 -15.07 0.61 11.05
N LEU A 344 -14.16 1.40 11.64
CA LEU A 344 -12.85 0.93 12.11
C LEU A 344 -12.51 1.37 13.55
N THR A 345 -13.40 2.07 14.25
CA THR A 345 -13.13 2.60 15.61
C THR A 345 -12.88 1.52 16.65
N ASP A 346 -13.41 0.33 16.41
CA ASP A 346 -13.21 -0.85 17.27
C ASP A 346 -12.13 -1.80 16.71
N CYS A 347 -11.36 -1.35 15.71
CA CYS A 347 -10.39 -2.19 15.04
C CYS A 347 -8.95 -1.75 15.32
N ILE A 348 -8.08 -2.75 15.37
CA ILE A 348 -6.63 -2.60 15.31
C ILE A 348 -6.10 -3.37 14.10
N ARG A 349 -5.04 -2.87 13.46
CA ARG A 349 -4.31 -3.60 12.42
C ARG A 349 -2.91 -3.89 12.91
N ILE A 350 -2.49 -5.14 12.79
CA ILE A 350 -1.20 -5.66 13.21
C ILE A 350 -0.44 -6.08 11.95
N SER A 351 0.69 -5.43 11.65
CA SER A 351 1.61 -5.92 10.63
C SER A 351 2.23 -7.24 11.08
N VAL A 352 2.44 -8.17 10.15
CA VAL A 352 3.12 -9.44 10.45
C VAL A 352 4.61 -9.16 10.61
N GLY A 353 5.13 -9.41 11.82
CA GLY A 353 6.54 -9.29 12.18
C GLY A 353 7.35 -10.55 11.88
N THR A 354 8.60 -10.56 12.32
CA THR A 354 9.37 -11.80 12.42
C THR A 354 8.73 -12.76 13.44
N PRO A 355 9.04 -14.08 13.39
CA PRO A 355 8.54 -15.01 14.40
C PRO A 355 8.75 -14.52 15.85
N GLU A 356 9.93 -13.96 16.14
CA GLU A 356 10.29 -13.46 17.48
C GLU A 356 9.45 -12.22 17.86
N GLN A 357 9.21 -11.31 16.93
CA GLN A 357 8.39 -10.12 17.15
C GLN A 357 6.93 -10.50 17.39
N ASN A 358 6.41 -11.46 16.63
CA ASN A 358 5.06 -11.97 16.78
C ASN A 358 4.89 -12.72 18.12
N ASP A 359 5.89 -13.54 18.53
CA ASP A 359 5.87 -14.23 19.82
C ASP A 359 5.84 -13.25 20.99
N LEU A 360 6.64 -12.17 20.91
CA LEU A 360 6.64 -11.14 21.95
C LEU A 360 5.29 -10.40 22.02
N LEU A 361 4.68 -10.05 20.87
CA LEU A 361 3.35 -9.46 20.85
C LEU A 361 2.31 -10.40 21.51
N LEU A 362 2.31 -11.69 21.14
CA LEU A 362 1.37 -12.66 21.70
C LEU A 362 1.59 -12.87 23.21
N ALA A 363 2.84 -12.90 23.68
CA ALA A 363 3.15 -12.97 25.10
C ALA A 363 2.64 -11.73 25.84
N THR A 364 2.90 -10.54 25.32
CA THR A 364 2.43 -9.26 25.87
C THR A 364 0.90 -9.19 25.94
N LEU A 365 0.20 -9.63 24.89
CA LEU A 365 -1.27 -9.68 24.90
C LEU A 365 -1.79 -10.60 26.01
N ARG A 366 -1.14 -11.75 26.30
CA ARG A 366 -1.50 -12.64 27.41
C ARG A 366 -1.31 -11.98 28.79
N GLU A 367 -0.31 -11.11 28.94
CA GLU A 367 -0.09 -10.34 30.18
C GLU A 367 -1.15 -9.25 30.38
N ILE A 368 -1.50 -8.55 29.29
CA ILE A 368 -2.51 -7.47 29.32
C ILE A 368 -3.91 -8.00 29.67
N VAL A 369 -4.20 -9.27 29.41
CA VAL A 369 -5.51 -9.90 29.67
C VAL A 369 -5.66 -10.36 31.11
N LYS A 370 -4.57 -10.63 31.82
CA LYS A 370 -4.58 -10.96 33.25
C LYS A 370 -4.90 -9.75 34.10
#